data_225ad988f68721b50e79261f3900045e
#
_entry.id   225ad988f68721b50e79261f3900045e
#
_cell.length_a   1.000
_cell.length_b   1.000
_cell.length_c   1.000
_cell.angle_alpha   90.00
_cell.angle_beta   90.00
_cell.angle_gamma   90.00
#
_symmetry.space_group_name_H-M   'P 1'
#
loop_
_entity.id
_entity.type
_entity.pdbx_description
1 polymer ?
#
loop_
_entity_poly.entity_id
_entity_poly.type
_entity_poly.pdbx_seq_one_letter_code
_entity_poly.pdbx_strand_id
1 'polypeptide(L)'
;MTYLFYLIAIKIVQSTPRAFYENLGKFIVTLDYLFGSRKRRAVSKNIEAITGETDGKVIRRLTYSLYINFALNIIDYCKFLKRDENAFRRTIDFTGIKETLTDLSLAKKGVIVIAAHLGNWEIAGFLVGFLGFKPHGIGLPQTDQKIEGLYQKMRENWNLTVHPFNGGALGVYKALKQNEIASIVSDRDINHDGAIVDFFGRKVRFPKGAATLAYRTGARSVFGYAIREKGLYRAILSPEIVIDRSKGEESFVSEYVQTFASLLESAVKKYPDQWFQFFDYFEEYK
;
A
#
# COMPACT_ATOMS: atom_id res chain seq x y z
N MET A 1 9.43 -25.23 5.53
CA MET A 1 10.68 -24.57 5.06
C MET A 1 10.55 -23.05 5.01
N THR A 2 9.53 -22.50 4.39
CA THR A 2 9.31 -21.05 4.22
C THR A 2 9.28 -20.25 5.53
N TYR A 3 8.56 -20.74 6.55
CA TYR A 3 8.48 -20.09 7.87
C TYR A 3 9.85 -19.94 8.57
N LEU A 4 10.72 -20.97 8.51
CA LEU A 4 12.06 -20.90 9.08
C LEU A 4 12.92 -19.83 8.41
N PHE A 5 12.82 -19.67 7.07
CA PHE A 5 13.50 -18.59 6.35
C PHE A 5 13.03 -17.21 6.81
N TYR A 6 11.72 -17.03 7.05
CA TYR A 6 11.20 -15.78 7.63
C TYR A 6 11.80 -15.48 9.00
N LEU A 7 11.85 -16.47 9.90
CA LEU A 7 12.45 -16.30 11.24
C LEU A 7 13.93 -15.95 11.17
N ILE A 8 14.68 -16.60 10.28
CA ILE A 8 16.11 -16.31 10.06
C ILE A 8 16.29 -14.89 9.53
N ALA A 9 15.52 -14.48 8.51
CA ALA A 9 15.58 -13.14 7.97
C ALA A 9 15.27 -12.06 9.02
N ILE A 10 14.22 -12.28 9.82
CA ILE A 10 13.85 -11.41 10.93
C ILE A 10 15.00 -11.30 11.93
N LYS A 11 15.59 -12.43 12.34
CA LYS A 11 16.71 -12.47 13.29
C LYS A 11 17.93 -11.72 12.75
N ILE A 12 18.26 -11.91 11.47
CA ILE A 12 19.35 -11.16 10.81
C ILE A 12 19.08 -9.65 10.86
N VAL A 13 17.91 -9.20 10.45
CA VAL A 13 17.54 -7.77 10.44
C VAL A 13 17.58 -7.17 11.85
N GLN A 14 17.21 -7.93 12.88
CA GLN A 14 17.17 -7.46 14.28
C GLN A 14 18.52 -7.51 14.98
N SER A 15 19.48 -8.34 14.53
CA SER A 15 20.72 -8.64 15.24
C SER A 15 21.99 -8.14 14.53
N THR A 16 21.86 -7.59 13.31
CA THR A 16 23.03 -7.12 12.55
C THR A 16 22.94 -5.62 12.21
N PRO A 17 24.06 -4.95 11.91
CA PRO A 17 24.06 -3.56 11.48
C PRO A 17 23.25 -3.35 10.19
N ARG A 18 22.63 -2.16 10.07
CA ARG A 18 21.79 -1.79 8.94
C ARG A 18 22.44 -2.03 7.57
N ALA A 19 23.68 -1.63 7.41
CA ALA A 19 24.42 -1.80 6.16
C ALA A 19 24.54 -3.27 5.74
N PHE A 20 24.67 -4.19 6.70
CA PHE A 20 24.81 -5.62 6.42
C PHE A 20 23.51 -6.19 5.84
N TYR A 21 22.39 -6.05 6.53
CA TYR A 21 21.13 -6.66 6.08
C TYR A 21 20.55 -5.95 4.85
N GLU A 22 20.78 -4.64 4.67
CA GLU A 22 20.39 -3.95 3.44
C GLU A 22 21.21 -4.48 2.23
N ASN A 23 22.52 -4.67 2.37
CA ASN A 23 23.35 -5.21 1.29
C ASN A 23 23.00 -6.67 0.99
N LEU A 24 22.72 -7.47 2.02
CA LEU A 24 22.26 -8.85 1.84
C LEU A 24 20.91 -8.88 1.10
N GLY A 25 19.96 -8.05 1.47
CA GLY A 25 18.68 -7.94 0.79
C GLY A 25 18.80 -7.47 -0.65
N LYS A 26 19.65 -6.47 -0.92
CA LYS A 26 19.97 -6.03 -2.29
C LYS A 26 20.61 -7.15 -3.10
N PHE A 27 21.51 -7.92 -2.51
CA PHE A 27 22.13 -9.06 -3.17
C PHE A 27 21.10 -10.13 -3.54
N ILE A 28 20.24 -10.54 -2.60
CA ILE A 28 19.19 -11.55 -2.83
C ILE A 28 18.24 -11.09 -3.94
N VAL A 29 17.76 -9.84 -3.89
CA VAL A 29 16.82 -9.34 -4.91
C VAL A 29 17.50 -9.13 -6.26
N THR A 30 18.80 -8.87 -6.30
CA THR A 30 19.56 -8.83 -7.56
C THR A 30 19.60 -10.20 -8.22
N LEU A 31 19.75 -11.28 -7.45
CA LEU A 31 19.63 -12.64 -7.98
C LEU A 31 18.22 -12.90 -8.54
N ASP A 32 17.14 -12.54 -7.80
CA ASP A 32 15.76 -12.66 -8.33
C ASP A 32 15.56 -11.82 -9.60
N TYR A 33 16.12 -10.62 -9.67
CA TYR A 33 16.09 -9.79 -10.88
C TYR A 33 16.80 -10.45 -12.07
N LEU A 34 17.97 -11.05 -11.85
CA LEU A 34 18.75 -11.69 -12.93
C LEU A 34 18.09 -12.97 -13.43
N PHE A 35 17.60 -13.81 -12.53
CA PHE A 35 17.06 -15.15 -12.86
C PHE A 35 15.53 -15.15 -13.03
N GLY A 36 14.80 -14.20 -12.43
CA GLY A 36 13.34 -14.07 -12.48
C GLY A 36 12.81 -13.45 -13.78
N SER A 37 13.12 -14.02 -14.94
CA SER A 37 12.84 -13.42 -16.26
C SER A 37 11.37 -13.07 -16.51
N ARG A 38 10.40 -13.86 -16.02
CA ARG A 38 8.95 -13.61 -16.19
C ARG A 38 8.51 -12.37 -15.43
N LYS A 39 8.82 -12.29 -14.13
CA LYS A 39 8.50 -11.14 -13.28
C LYS A 39 9.16 -9.86 -13.81
N ARG A 40 10.46 -9.95 -14.16
CA ARG A 40 11.19 -8.80 -14.68
C ARG A 40 10.57 -8.25 -15.97
N ARG A 41 10.14 -9.12 -16.90
CA ARG A 41 9.45 -8.68 -18.13
C ARG A 41 8.12 -7.98 -17.82
N ALA A 42 7.33 -8.50 -16.88
CA ALA A 42 6.08 -7.90 -16.47
C ALA A 42 6.32 -6.50 -15.86
N VAL A 43 7.28 -6.37 -14.93
CA VAL A 43 7.64 -5.07 -14.33
C VAL A 43 8.14 -4.10 -15.41
N SER A 44 8.98 -4.53 -16.36
CA SER A 44 9.46 -3.66 -17.45
C SER A 44 8.31 -3.13 -18.30
N LYS A 45 7.34 -3.98 -18.68
CA LYS A 45 6.14 -3.56 -19.41
C LYS A 45 5.30 -2.54 -18.63
N ASN A 46 5.15 -2.76 -17.32
CA ASN A 46 4.44 -1.79 -16.47
C ASN A 46 5.17 -0.45 -16.43
N ILE A 47 6.50 -0.45 -16.29
CA ILE A 47 7.33 0.77 -16.31
C ILE A 47 7.19 1.49 -17.67
N GLU A 48 7.27 0.80 -18.78
CA GLU A 48 7.01 1.37 -20.12
C GLU A 48 5.63 2.03 -20.18
N ALA A 49 4.59 1.30 -19.73
CA ALA A 49 3.21 1.78 -19.77
C ALA A 49 2.95 3.03 -18.93
N ILE A 50 3.55 3.11 -17.71
CA ILE A 50 3.32 4.23 -16.78
C ILE A 50 4.21 5.44 -17.03
N THR A 51 5.37 5.26 -17.71
CA THR A 51 6.30 6.36 -17.97
C THR A 51 6.25 6.85 -19.41
N GLY A 52 5.75 6.06 -20.35
CA GLY A 52 5.88 6.31 -21.79
C GLY A 52 7.33 6.21 -22.29
N GLU A 53 8.25 5.69 -21.46
CA GLU A 53 9.66 5.61 -21.81
C GLU A 53 9.93 4.51 -22.84
N THR A 54 10.81 4.81 -23.80
CA THR A 54 11.20 3.87 -24.87
C THR A 54 12.67 3.47 -24.82
N ASP A 55 13.52 4.23 -24.07
CA ASP A 55 14.92 3.86 -23.89
C ASP A 55 15.03 2.63 -22.97
N GLY A 56 15.42 1.50 -23.55
CA GLY A 56 15.62 0.25 -22.81
C GLY A 56 16.65 0.32 -21.67
N LYS A 57 17.57 1.31 -21.66
CA LYS A 57 18.51 1.52 -20.55
C LYS A 57 17.79 2.17 -19.37
N VAL A 58 16.93 3.16 -19.62
CA VAL A 58 16.12 3.83 -18.59
C VAL A 58 15.13 2.84 -17.99
N ILE A 59 14.41 2.07 -18.83
CA ILE A 59 13.46 1.04 -18.39
C ILE A 59 14.16 0.01 -17.49
N ARG A 60 15.31 -0.51 -17.90
CA ARG A 60 16.08 -1.47 -17.07
C ARG A 60 16.51 -0.88 -15.74
N ARG A 61 16.95 0.40 -15.72
CA ARG A 61 17.32 1.11 -14.48
C ARG A 61 16.14 1.23 -13.54
N LEU A 62 14.97 1.68 -14.02
CA LEU A 62 13.76 1.82 -13.21
C LEU A 62 13.25 0.47 -12.72
N THR A 63 13.25 -0.55 -13.59
CA THR A 63 12.89 -1.93 -13.22
C THR A 63 13.79 -2.44 -12.09
N TYR A 64 15.11 -2.29 -12.21
CA TYR A 64 16.03 -2.72 -11.15
C TYR A 64 15.85 -1.92 -9.86
N SER A 65 15.66 -0.60 -9.96
CA SER A 65 15.36 0.26 -8.80
C SER A 65 14.09 -0.19 -8.06
N LEU A 66 13.04 -0.60 -8.81
CA LEU A 66 11.82 -1.14 -8.21
C LEU A 66 12.09 -2.41 -7.38
N TYR A 67 12.91 -3.33 -7.90
CA TYR A 67 13.30 -4.53 -7.13
C TYR A 67 14.07 -4.18 -5.86
N ILE A 68 15.00 -3.23 -5.93
CA ILE A 68 15.76 -2.74 -4.76
C ILE A 68 14.83 -2.08 -3.74
N ASN A 69 13.93 -1.19 -4.17
CA ASN A 69 12.98 -0.52 -3.29
C ASN A 69 12.04 -1.52 -2.61
N PHE A 70 11.59 -2.55 -3.33
CA PHE A 70 10.76 -3.61 -2.75
C PHE A 70 11.52 -4.41 -1.68
N ALA A 71 12.78 -4.79 -1.94
CA ALA A 71 13.62 -5.48 -0.94
C ALA A 71 13.78 -4.64 0.34
N LEU A 72 14.04 -3.35 0.19
CA LEU A 72 14.17 -2.44 1.32
C LEU A 72 12.85 -2.29 2.10
N ASN A 73 11.70 -2.30 1.41
CA ASN A 73 10.39 -2.30 2.08
C ASN A 73 10.20 -3.55 2.95
N ILE A 74 10.53 -4.74 2.44
CA ILE A 74 10.44 -5.99 3.20
C ILE A 74 11.38 -5.98 4.40
N ILE A 75 12.59 -5.47 4.25
CA ILE A 75 13.57 -5.33 5.32
C ILE A 75 13.04 -4.41 6.43
N ASP A 76 12.55 -3.24 6.07
CA ASP A 76 12.01 -2.30 7.06
C ASP A 76 10.74 -2.84 7.73
N TYR A 77 9.92 -3.59 7.00
CA TYR A 77 8.80 -4.31 7.58
C TYR A 77 9.28 -5.31 8.65
N CYS A 78 10.31 -6.13 8.37
CA CYS A 78 10.90 -7.04 9.34
C CYS A 78 11.50 -6.32 10.57
N LYS A 79 12.04 -5.12 10.38
CA LYS A 79 12.60 -4.31 11.46
C LYS A 79 11.53 -3.88 12.48
N PHE A 80 10.34 -3.55 12.01
CA PHE A 80 9.23 -3.07 12.83
C PHE A 80 8.26 -4.16 13.32
N LEU A 81 8.67 -5.43 13.24
CA LEU A 81 7.97 -6.55 13.89
C LEU A 81 7.75 -6.31 15.38
N LYS A 82 8.72 -5.71 16.05
CA LYS A 82 8.56 -5.20 17.40
C LYS A 82 8.32 -3.71 17.33
N ARG A 83 7.38 -3.23 18.14
CA ARG A 83 7.08 -1.80 18.23
C ARG A 83 8.27 -1.08 18.90
N ASP A 84 9.06 -0.40 18.11
CA ASP A 84 10.08 0.54 18.54
C ASP A 84 9.70 1.94 18.00
N GLU A 85 9.00 2.70 18.82
CA GLU A 85 8.49 4.02 18.45
C GLU A 85 9.60 5.02 18.16
N ASN A 86 10.73 4.93 18.85
CA ASN A 86 11.86 5.83 18.64
C ASN A 86 12.55 5.56 17.30
N ALA A 87 12.76 4.28 16.97
CA ALA A 87 13.29 3.90 15.67
C ALA A 87 12.30 4.26 14.55
N PHE A 88 11.01 4.04 14.75
CA PHE A 88 9.96 4.36 13.79
C PHE A 88 9.91 5.86 13.49
N ARG A 89 9.89 6.70 14.51
CA ARG A 89 9.91 8.18 14.40
C ARG A 89 11.11 8.69 13.59
N ARG A 90 12.26 8.05 13.71
CA ARG A 90 13.47 8.40 12.93
C ARG A 90 13.45 7.88 11.49
N THR A 91 12.51 7.02 11.14
CA THR A 91 12.45 6.35 9.84
C THR A 91 11.45 7.00 8.88
N ILE A 92 10.47 7.75 9.42
CA ILE A 92 9.40 8.33 8.62
C ILE A 92 9.15 9.79 8.98
N ASP A 93 9.09 10.65 7.95
CA ASP A 93 8.52 12.00 8.05
C ASP A 93 7.00 11.92 7.89
N PHE A 94 6.28 12.39 8.89
CA PHE A 94 4.81 12.39 8.94
C PHE A 94 4.24 13.77 9.29
N THR A 95 4.98 14.82 8.94
CA THR A 95 4.57 16.21 9.16
C THR A 95 3.17 16.47 8.58
N GLY A 96 2.27 17.01 9.38
CA GLY A 96 0.89 17.35 8.99
C GLY A 96 -0.09 16.17 8.91
N ILE A 97 0.38 14.92 8.99
CA ILE A 97 -0.48 13.74 8.83
C ILE A 97 -1.47 13.60 10.00
N LYS A 98 -0.99 13.78 11.24
CA LYS A 98 -1.81 13.65 12.43
C LYS A 98 -2.91 14.71 12.46
N GLU A 99 -2.56 15.94 12.15
CA GLU A 99 -3.47 17.09 12.10
C GLU A 99 -4.58 16.85 11.06
N THR A 100 -4.20 16.42 9.86
CA THR A 100 -5.16 16.10 8.78
C THR A 100 -6.11 14.97 9.19
N LEU A 101 -5.60 13.86 9.72
CA LEU A 101 -6.44 12.74 10.15
C LEU A 101 -7.35 13.12 11.32
N THR A 102 -6.87 13.96 12.23
CA THR A 102 -7.69 14.48 13.34
C THR A 102 -8.84 15.34 12.81
N ASP A 103 -8.55 16.29 11.90
CA ASP A 103 -9.58 17.13 11.28
C ASP A 103 -10.64 16.29 10.55
N LEU A 104 -10.22 15.33 9.74
CA LEU A 104 -11.14 14.42 9.05
C LEU A 104 -12.04 13.66 10.04
N SER A 105 -11.51 13.27 11.20
CA SER A 105 -12.24 12.52 12.23
C SER A 105 -13.27 13.37 13.00
N LEU A 106 -13.19 14.70 12.94
CA LEU A 106 -14.16 15.60 13.59
C LEU A 106 -15.58 15.43 13.04
N ALA A 107 -15.74 14.95 11.81
CA ALA A 107 -17.03 14.65 11.21
C ALA A 107 -17.77 13.49 11.90
N LYS A 108 -17.10 12.69 12.75
CA LYS A 108 -17.64 11.51 13.47
C LYS A 108 -18.31 10.47 12.55
N LYS A 109 -17.79 10.31 11.35
CA LYS A 109 -18.30 9.36 10.34
C LYS A 109 -17.25 8.30 9.94
N GLY A 110 -16.11 8.28 10.65
CA GLY A 110 -14.93 7.51 10.26
C GLY A 110 -14.14 8.15 9.12
N VAL A 111 -12.94 7.66 8.90
CA VAL A 111 -12.05 8.14 7.84
C VAL A 111 -11.57 6.95 7.01
N ILE A 112 -11.56 7.09 5.70
CA ILE A 112 -10.95 6.13 4.79
C ILE A 112 -9.63 6.71 4.27
N VAL A 113 -8.53 6.04 4.60
CA VAL A 113 -7.24 6.25 3.94
C VAL A 113 -7.15 5.19 2.84
N ILE A 114 -7.56 5.56 1.62
CA ILE A 114 -7.39 4.67 0.47
C ILE A 114 -5.91 4.65 0.08
N ALA A 115 -5.36 3.49 -0.20
CA ALA A 115 -3.94 3.29 -0.47
C ALA A 115 -3.73 2.43 -1.72
N ALA A 116 -2.49 2.27 -2.13
CA ALA A 116 -2.05 1.40 -3.21
C ALA A 116 -0.78 0.64 -2.84
N HIS A 117 -0.36 -0.34 -3.65
CA HIS A 117 0.95 -0.99 -3.52
C HIS A 117 2.08 -0.03 -3.96
N LEU A 118 2.00 1.22 -3.50
CA LEU A 118 2.94 2.31 -3.77
C LEU A 118 3.73 2.65 -2.51
N GLY A 119 5.06 2.68 -2.61
CA GLY A 119 5.94 2.87 -1.47
C GLY A 119 5.79 1.76 -0.42
N ASN A 120 5.84 2.08 0.86
CA ASN A 120 5.65 1.09 1.93
C ASN A 120 4.29 1.24 2.59
N TRP A 121 3.27 0.57 2.04
CA TRP A 121 1.89 0.61 2.54
C TRP A 121 1.71 0.00 3.93
N GLU A 122 2.56 -0.96 4.33
CA GLU A 122 2.52 -1.53 5.69
C GLU A 122 3.01 -0.50 6.71
N ILE A 123 4.13 0.18 6.43
CA ILE A 123 4.63 1.28 7.28
C ILE A 123 3.62 2.44 7.33
N ALA A 124 2.94 2.73 6.20
CA ALA A 124 1.86 3.73 6.20
C ALA A 124 0.71 3.32 7.11
N GLY A 125 0.32 2.03 7.13
CA GLY A 125 -0.66 1.49 8.07
C GLY A 125 -0.21 1.57 9.53
N PHE A 126 1.06 1.23 9.82
CA PHE A 126 1.65 1.35 11.16
C PHE A 126 1.69 2.80 11.64
N LEU A 127 1.93 3.75 10.73
CA LEU A 127 1.94 5.17 11.07
C LEU A 127 0.60 5.61 11.64
N VAL A 128 -0.53 5.19 11.06
CA VAL A 128 -1.86 5.54 11.56
C VAL A 128 -2.04 5.06 13.01
N GLY A 129 -1.62 3.82 13.31
CA GLY A 129 -1.64 3.29 14.68
C GLY A 129 -0.64 3.96 15.62
N PHE A 130 0.55 4.33 15.13
CA PHE A 130 1.55 5.10 15.88
C PHE A 130 1.03 6.49 16.28
N LEU A 131 0.24 7.13 15.43
CA LEU A 131 -0.36 8.43 15.69
C LEU A 131 -1.52 8.39 16.70
N GLY A 132 -1.88 7.19 17.20
CA GLY A 132 -2.90 6.99 18.22
C GLY A 132 -4.29 6.68 17.68
N PHE A 133 -4.46 6.49 16.39
CA PHE A 133 -5.70 6.03 15.79
C PHE A 133 -5.80 4.50 15.80
N LYS A 134 -6.96 3.97 15.43
CA LYS A 134 -7.20 2.54 15.23
C LYS A 134 -7.43 2.26 13.76
N PRO A 135 -6.39 1.89 12.99
CA PRO A 135 -6.53 1.53 11.60
C PRO A 135 -7.10 0.12 11.42
N HIS A 136 -8.01 -0.01 10.44
CA HIS A 136 -8.60 -1.27 10.01
C HIS A 136 -8.32 -1.48 8.52
N GLY A 137 -7.65 -2.58 8.19
CA GLY A 137 -7.39 -2.97 6.80
C GLY A 137 -8.20 -4.18 6.37
N ILE A 138 -8.15 -4.48 5.07
CA ILE A 138 -8.62 -5.73 4.48
C ILE A 138 -7.44 -6.38 3.79
N GLY A 139 -7.20 -7.66 4.04
CA GLY A 139 -6.07 -8.37 3.46
C GLY A 139 -6.36 -9.83 3.14
N LEU A 140 -5.62 -10.35 2.15
CA LEU A 140 -5.58 -11.78 1.88
C LEU A 140 -4.73 -12.47 2.96
N PRO A 141 -5.23 -13.56 3.55
CA PRO A 141 -4.41 -14.33 4.50
C PRO A 141 -3.23 -14.98 3.79
N GLN A 142 -2.12 -15.11 4.51
CA GLN A 142 -0.99 -15.89 4.01
C GLN A 142 -1.35 -17.37 3.95
N THR A 143 -0.83 -18.07 2.95
CA THR A 143 -1.09 -19.52 2.76
C THR A 143 -0.55 -20.35 3.93
N ASP A 144 0.57 -19.94 4.54
CA ASP A 144 1.15 -20.57 5.72
C ASP A 144 0.60 -19.88 6.98
N GLN A 145 -0.16 -20.61 7.79
CA GLN A 145 -0.79 -20.10 9.02
C GLN A 145 0.22 -19.55 10.05
N LYS A 146 1.44 -20.09 10.10
CA LYS A 146 2.49 -19.59 11.01
C LYS A 146 3.01 -18.23 10.55
N ILE A 147 3.13 -18.05 9.23
CA ILE A 147 3.50 -16.75 8.62
C ILE A 147 2.35 -15.76 8.85
N GLU A 148 1.11 -16.16 8.63
CA GLU A 148 -0.06 -15.31 8.91
C GLU A 148 -0.08 -14.85 10.37
N GLY A 149 0.17 -15.76 11.32
CA GLY A 149 0.25 -15.41 12.75
C GLY A 149 1.36 -14.40 13.07
N LEU A 150 2.50 -14.44 12.36
CA LEU A 150 3.54 -13.43 12.50
C LEU A 150 3.06 -12.05 12.00
N TYR A 151 2.41 -12.00 10.84
CA TYR A 151 1.88 -10.77 10.27
C TYR A 151 0.79 -10.16 11.16
N GLN A 152 -0.13 -10.98 11.67
CA GLN A 152 -1.19 -10.53 12.58
C GLN A 152 -0.58 -9.93 13.86
N LYS A 153 0.31 -10.65 14.52
CA LYS A 153 0.96 -10.17 15.75
C LYS A 153 1.72 -8.86 15.53
N MET A 154 2.36 -8.70 14.39
CA MET A 154 3.06 -7.47 14.06
C MET A 154 2.09 -6.30 13.87
N ARG A 155 1.02 -6.50 13.12
CA ARG A 155 -0.01 -5.49 12.89
C ARG A 155 -0.68 -5.07 14.21
N GLU A 156 -0.98 -6.03 15.09
CA GLU A 156 -1.50 -5.80 16.44
C GLU A 156 -0.56 -4.93 17.28
N ASN A 157 0.77 -5.14 17.21
CA ASN A 157 1.76 -4.30 17.90
C ASN A 157 1.67 -2.82 17.48
N TRP A 158 1.16 -2.52 16.29
CA TRP A 158 0.95 -1.16 15.77
C TRP A 158 -0.53 -0.75 15.76
N ASN A 159 -1.37 -1.39 16.58
CA ASN A 159 -2.82 -1.17 16.66
C ASN A 159 -3.57 -1.34 15.33
N LEU A 160 -2.99 -2.00 14.34
CA LEU A 160 -3.61 -2.25 13.04
C LEU A 160 -4.37 -3.57 13.07
N THR A 161 -5.69 -3.51 12.88
CA THR A 161 -6.54 -4.69 12.71
C THR A 161 -6.72 -4.97 11.22
N VAL A 162 -6.35 -6.16 10.76
CA VAL A 162 -6.59 -6.57 9.37
C VAL A 162 -7.69 -7.63 9.34
N HIS A 163 -8.77 -7.31 8.65
CA HIS A 163 -9.90 -8.20 8.42
C HIS A 163 -9.62 -9.10 7.20
N PRO A 164 -10.09 -10.35 7.19
CA PRO A 164 -9.90 -11.23 6.04
C PRO A 164 -10.62 -10.68 4.81
N PHE A 165 -10.06 -10.90 3.63
CA PHE A 165 -10.63 -10.42 2.37
C PHE A 165 -12.09 -10.86 2.17
N ASN A 166 -12.37 -12.14 2.46
CA ASN A 166 -13.73 -12.67 2.41
C ASN A 166 -14.50 -12.30 3.69
N GLY A 167 -15.49 -11.43 3.56
CA GLY A 167 -16.36 -11.01 4.66
C GLY A 167 -15.82 -9.87 5.54
N GLY A 168 -14.57 -9.44 5.37
CA GLY A 168 -13.94 -8.39 6.20
C GLY A 168 -14.56 -7.00 6.03
N ALA A 169 -15.23 -6.74 4.93
CA ALA A 169 -15.90 -5.46 4.69
C ALA A 169 -16.88 -5.05 5.81
N LEU A 170 -17.58 -6.02 6.43
CA LEU A 170 -18.48 -5.75 7.56
C LEU A 170 -17.71 -5.25 8.79
N GLY A 171 -16.52 -5.81 9.06
CA GLY A 171 -15.67 -5.37 10.17
C GLY A 171 -15.21 -3.92 9.97
N VAL A 172 -14.75 -3.59 8.77
CA VAL A 172 -14.36 -2.22 8.40
C VAL A 172 -15.54 -1.25 8.45
N TYR A 173 -16.72 -1.67 7.97
CA TYR A 173 -17.94 -0.87 8.08
C TYR A 173 -18.27 -0.51 9.54
N LYS A 174 -18.21 -1.50 10.45
CA LYS A 174 -18.44 -1.28 11.89
C LYS A 174 -17.41 -0.32 12.48
N ALA A 175 -16.13 -0.45 12.13
CA ALA A 175 -15.06 0.44 12.59
C ALA A 175 -15.32 1.89 12.14
N LEU A 176 -15.68 2.11 10.87
CA LEU A 176 -16.04 3.43 10.37
C LEU A 176 -17.23 4.04 11.14
N LYS A 177 -18.25 3.22 11.47
CA LYS A 177 -19.39 3.67 12.31
C LYS A 177 -18.98 4.04 13.73
N GLN A 178 -17.85 3.54 14.22
CA GLN A 178 -17.26 3.89 15.51
C GLN A 178 -16.27 5.08 15.42
N ASN A 179 -16.24 5.75 14.26
CA ASN A 179 -15.31 6.86 13.97
C ASN A 179 -13.84 6.43 13.96
N GLU A 180 -13.55 5.18 13.60
CA GLU A 180 -12.20 4.66 13.44
C GLU A 180 -11.73 4.82 11.99
N ILE A 181 -10.48 4.46 11.69
CA ILE A 181 -9.87 4.69 10.37
C ILE A 181 -9.81 3.37 9.58
N ALA A 182 -10.32 3.37 8.36
CA ALA A 182 -10.11 2.30 7.41
C ALA A 182 -8.90 2.61 6.52
N SER A 183 -7.90 1.73 6.50
CA SER A 183 -6.73 1.80 5.61
C SER A 183 -6.84 0.70 4.56
N ILE A 184 -7.23 1.04 3.34
CA ILE A 184 -7.62 0.06 2.31
C ILE A 184 -6.75 0.20 1.07
N VAL A 185 -5.98 -0.85 0.75
CA VAL A 185 -5.21 -0.93 -0.49
C VAL A 185 -6.15 -1.33 -1.63
N SER A 186 -6.30 -0.46 -2.65
CA SER A 186 -7.37 -0.53 -3.63
C SER A 186 -6.91 -0.43 -5.09
N ASP A 187 -5.68 -0.84 -5.39
CA ASP A 187 -5.14 -0.82 -6.75
C ASP A 187 -5.11 -2.20 -7.44
N ARG A 188 -5.70 -3.25 -6.83
CA ARG A 188 -5.80 -4.60 -7.40
C ARG A 188 -7.22 -5.13 -7.28
N ASP A 189 -7.86 -5.35 -8.42
CA ASP A 189 -9.23 -5.91 -8.47
C ASP A 189 -9.19 -7.44 -8.53
N ILE A 190 -9.05 -8.07 -7.36
CA ILE A 190 -8.88 -9.52 -7.22
C ILE A 190 -10.11 -10.31 -7.69
N ASN A 191 -11.30 -9.73 -7.56
CA ASN A 191 -12.58 -10.39 -7.93
C ASN A 191 -12.96 -10.15 -9.40
N HIS A 192 -12.25 -9.26 -10.12
CA HIS A 192 -12.58 -8.83 -11.49
C HIS A 192 -14.02 -8.27 -11.63
N ASP A 193 -14.55 -7.65 -10.56
CA ASP A 193 -15.88 -7.04 -10.52
C ASP A 193 -15.84 -5.52 -10.24
N GLY A 194 -14.65 -4.94 -10.32
CA GLY A 194 -14.36 -3.54 -10.06
C GLY A 194 -15.00 -2.55 -11.03
N ALA A 195 -14.82 -1.26 -10.77
CA ALA A 195 -15.20 -0.19 -11.70
C ALA A 195 -14.11 -0.01 -12.77
N ILE A 196 -14.55 0.21 -14.01
CA ILE A 196 -13.63 0.55 -15.11
C ILE A 196 -13.28 2.03 -15.02
N VAL A 197 -12.00 2.34 -15.02
CA VAL A 197 -11.44 3.71 -14.95
C VAL A 197 -10.44 3.95 -16.08
N ASP A 198 -10.19 5.21 -16.34
CA ASP A 198 -9.05 5.64 -17.15
C ASP A 198 -7.80 5.73 -16.26
N PHE A 199 -6.76 4.96 -16.61
CA PHE A 199 -5.52 4.92 -15.89
C PHE A 199 -4.33 4.75 -16.84
N PHE A 200 -3.45 5.75 -16.93
CA PHE A 200 -2.37 5.83 -17.92
C PHE A 200 -2.87 5.68 -19.37
N GLY A 201 -4.00 6.30 -19.71
CA GLY A 201 -4.60 6.27 -21.05
C GLY A 201 -5.19 4.91 -21.44
N ARG A 202 -5.39 4.00 -20.49
CA ARG A 202 -5.97 2.66 -20.69
C ARG A 202 -7.19 2.48 -19.78
N LYS A 203 -8.14 1.64 -20.22
CA LYS A 203 -9.25 1.21 -19.36
C LYS A 203 -8.76 0.07 -18.46
N VAL A 204 -8.90 0.26 -17.16
CA VAL A 204 -8.43 -0.68 -16.12
C VAL A 204 -9.52 -0.86 -15.07
N ARG A 205 -9.61 -2.03 -14.48
CA ARG A 205 -10.54 -2.30 -13.36
C ARG A 205 -9.88 -1.99 -12.02
N PHE A 206 -10.58 -1.22 -11.20
CA PHE A 206 -10.19 -0.92 -9.82
C PHE A 206 -11.28 -1.37 -8.84
N PRO A 207 -10.91 -1.87 -7.63
CA PRO A 207 -11.88 -2.31 -6.63
C PRO A 207 -12.85 -1.21 -6.23
N LYS A 208 -14.13 -1.56 -6.06
CA LYS A 208 -15.20 -0.63 -5.62
C LYS A 208 -15.31 -0.53 -4.09
N GLY A 209 -14.69 -1.43 -3.32
CA GLY A 209 -14.95 -1.62 -1.90
C GLY A 209 -14.82 -0.35 -1.06
N ALA A 210 -13.73 0.43 -1.23
CA ALA A 210 -13.52 1.68 -0.50
C ALA A 210 -14.60 2.73 -0.82
N ALA A 211 -14.95 2.87 -2.11
CA ALA A 211 -16.00 3.80 -2.56
C ALA A 211 -17.37 3.42 -2.00
N THR A 212 -17.74 2.13 -2.03
CA THR A 212 -18.99 1.62 -1.45
C THR A 212 -19.05 1.88 0.07
N LEU A 213 -17.96 1.65 0.79
CA LEU A 213 -17.88 1.96 2.22
C LEU A 213 -18.03 3.47 2.47
N ALA A 214 -17.34 4.33 1.69
CA ALA A 214 -17.47 5.78 1.78
C ALA A 214 -18.92 6.23 1.55
N TYR A 215 -19.58 5.71 0.52
CA TYR A 215 -20.98 6.02 0.23
C TYR A 215 -21.90 5.63 1.39
N ARG A 216 -21.80 4.39 1.89
CA ARG A 216 -22.72 3.84 2.90
C ARG A 216 -22.52 4.40 4.30
N THR A 217 -21.29 4.78 4.65
CA THR A 217 -20.98 5.32 6.00
C THR A 217 -20.98 6.83 6.05
N GLY A 218 -20.71 7.51 4.94
CA GLY A 218 -20.42 8.93 4.86
C GLY A 218 -19.02 9.28 5.37
N ALA A 219 -18.13 8.30 5.48
CA ALA A 219 -16.74 8.51 5.89
C ALA A 219 -16.04 9.47 4.93
N ARG A 220 -15.21 10.37 5.49
CA ARG A 220 -14.33 11.25 4.72
C ARG A 220 -13.15 10.43 4.20
N SER A 221 -12.65 10.75 3.02
CA SER A 221 -11.66 9.92 2.34
C SER A 221 -10.48 10.72 1.83
N VAL A 222 -9.27 10.17 1.99
CA VAL A 222 -8.03 10.70 1.41
C VAL A 222 -7.22 9.56 0.80
N PHE A 223 -6.41 9.85 -0.23
CA PHE A 223 -5.40 8.91 -0.70
C PHE A 223 -4.13 9.08 0.13
N GLY A 224 -3.61 7.97 0.69
CA GLY A 224 -2.43 7.97 1.54
C GLY A 224 -1.37 6.98 1.10
N TYR A 225 -0.10 7.39 1.16
CA TYR A 225 1.04 6.53 0.84
C TYR A 225 2.32 6.99 1.55
N ALA A 226 3.29 6.09 1.69
CA ALA A 226 4.61 6.40 2.28
C ALA A 226 5.72 5.97 1.31
N ILE A 227 6.39 6.93 0.70
CA ILE A 227 7.47 6.68 -0.26
C ILE A 227 8.84 6.82 0.38
N ARG A 228 9.82 6.08 -0.15
CA ARG A 228 11.20 6.19 0.29
C ARG A 228 11.91 7.28 -0.49
N GLU A 229 12.41 8.28 0.23
CA GLU A 229 13.27 9.35 -0.30
C GLU A 229 14.54 9.48 0.56
N LYS A 230 15.71 9.42 -0.06
CA LYS A 230 17.02 9.60 0.61
C LYS A 230 17.20 8.73 1.88
N GLY A 231 16.69 7.50 1.86
CA GLY A 231 16.82 6.53 2.94
C GLY A 231 15.80 6.65 4.08
N LEU A 232 14.89 7.61 4.03
CA LEU A 232 13.77 7.80 4.94
C LEU A 232 12.44 7.59 4.20
N TYR A 233 11.38 7.32 4.93
CA TYR A 233 10.03 7.39 4.36
C TYR A 233 9.44 8.78 4.54
N ARG A 234 8.63 9.17 3.58
CA ARG A 234 7.79 10.37 3.66
C ARG A 234 6.34 9.94 3.48
N ALA A 235 5.54 10.18 4.51
CA ALA A 235 4.11 9.98 4.46
C ALA A 235 3.42 11.16 3.76
N ILE A 236 2.48 10.86 2.89
CA ILE A 236 1.76 11.85 2.08
C ILE A 236 0.28 11.51 2.12
N LEU A 237 -0.57 12.51 2.35
CA LEU A 237 -2.01 12.45 2.14
C LEU A 237 -2.40 13.40 1.00
N SER A 238 -3.32 12.98 0.16
CA SER A 238 -3.95 13.86 -0.83
C SER A 238 -4.90 14.86 -0.15
N PRO A 239 -5.38 15.88 -0.86
CA PRO A 239 -6.63 16.54 -0.49
C PRO A 239 -7.76 15.52 -0.32
N GLU A 240 -8.80 15.89 0.42
CA GLU A 240 -9.99 15.06 0.62
C GLU A 240 -10.65 14.71 -0.72
N ILE A 241 -11.05 13.46 -0.88
CA ILE A 241 -11.86 12.99 -2.01
C ILE A 241 -13.32 13.35 -1.70
N VAL A 242 -13.81 14.39 -2.38
CA VAL A 242 -15.17 14.90 -2.19
C VAL A 242 -16.00 14.57 -3.41
N ILE A 243 -17.02 13.71 -3.24
CA ILE A 243 -17.92 13.26 -4.32
C ILE A 243 -19.36 13.55 -3.93
N ASP A 244 -20.17 13.99 -4.89
CA ASP A 244 -21.58 14.27 -4.68
C ASP A 244 -22.40 12.98 -4.51
N ARG A 245 -22.93 12.78 -3.30
CA ARG A 245 -23.74 11.60 -2.96
C ARG A 245 -25.18 11.66 -3.47
N SER A 246 -25.66 12.85 -3.87
CA SER A 246 -27.04 13.02 -4.33
C SER A 246 -27.34 12.30 -5.65
N LYS A 247 -26.29 11.99 -6.43
CA LYS A 247 -26.37 11.27 -7.72
C LYS A 247 -26.58 9.75 -7.60
N GLY A 248 -26.68 9.23 -6.37
CA GLY A 248 -26.84 7.79 -6.11
C GLY A 248 -25.53 7.01 -6.00
N GLU A 249 -25.63 5.73 -5.53
CA GLU A 249 -24.46 4.91 -5.20
C GLU A 249 -23.58 4.60 -6.41
N GLU A 250 -24.16 4.26 -7.54
CA GLU A 250 -23.42 3.87 -8.75
C GLU A 250 -22.57 5.01 -9.28
N SER A 251 -23.17 6.20 -9.43
CA SER A 251 -22.46 7.42 -9.87
C SER A 251 -21.36 7.81 -8.90
N PHE A 252 -21.66 7.79 -7.59
CA PHE A 252 -20.68 8.08 -6.55
C PHE A 252 -19.48 7.12 -6.62
N VAL A 253 -19.73 5.81 -6.70
CA VAL A 253 -18.68 4.79 -6.77
C VAL A 253 -17.80 4.99 -8.00
N SER A 254 -18.40 5.18 -9.16
CA SER A 254 -17.66 5.41 -10.40
C SER A 254 -16.75 6.65 -10.32
N GLU A 255 -17.28 7.78 -9.86
CA GLU A 255 -16.53 9.04 -9.72
C GLU A 255 -15.43 8.95 -8.66
N TYR A 256 -15.72 8.28 -7.52
CA TYR A 256 -14.74 8.06 -6.44
C TYR A 256 -13.56 7.22 -6.93
N VAL A 257 -13.84 6.10 -7.60
CA VAL A 257 -12.78 5.20 -8.07
C VAL A 257 -11.95 5.87 -9.16
N GLN A 258 -12.57 6.65 -10.07
CA GLN A 258 -11.84 7.43 -11.07
C GLN A 258 -10.97 8.51 -10.42
N THR A 259 -11.48 9.20 -9.39
CA THR A 259 -10.70 10.20 -8.65
C THR A 259 -9.48 9.57 -7.98
N PHE A 260 -9.66 8.41 -7.33
CA PHE A 260 -8.55 7.67 -6.76
C PHE A 260 -7.52 7.24 -7.82
N ALA A 261 -7.98 6.70 -8.96
CA ALA A 261 -7.09 6.30 -10.06
C ALA A 261 -6.25 7.49 -10.56
N SER A 262 -6.85 8.67 -10.70
CA SER A 262 -6.15 9.89 -11.11
C SER A 262 -5.10 10.37 -10.09
N LEU A 263 -5.43 10.29 -8.80
CA LEU A 263 -4.49 10.58 -7.72
C LEU A 263 -3.33 9.59 -7.69
N LEU A 264 -3.63 8.30 -7.84
CA LEU A 264 -2.60 7.24 -7.92
C LEU A 264 -1.72 7.42 -9.16
N GLU A 265 -2.30 7.72 -10.33
CA GLU A 265 -1.54 7.99 -11.56
C GLU A 265 -0.53 9.12 -11.36
N SER A 266 -0.95 10.22 -10.73
CA SER A 266 -0.08 11.35 -10.42
C SER A 266 1.07 10.96 -9.50
N ALA A 267 0.81 10.14 -8.48
CA ALA A 267 1.83 9.66 -7.55
C ALA A 267 2.79 8.66 -8.22
N VAL A 268 2.27 7.73 -9.03
CA VAL A 268 3.07 6.73 -9.75
C VAL A 268 3.97 7.40 -10.81
N LYS A 269 3.49 8.43 -11.53
CA LYS A 269 4.34 9.21 -12.44
C LYS A 269 5.56 9.81 -11.73
N LYS A 270 5.39 10.24 -10.49
CA LYS A 270 6.48 10.80 -9.68
C LYS A 270 7.41 9.76 -9.12
N TYR A 271 6.91 8.56 -8.81
CA TYR A 271 7.65 7.47 -8.14
C TYR A 271 7.45 6.13 -8.86
N PRO A 272 7.80 6.03 -10.15
CA PRO A 272 7.50 4.86 -10.98
C PRO A 272 8.20 3.57 -10.51
N ASP A 273 9.33 3.70 -9.84
CA ASP A 273 10.11 2.60 -9.27
C ASP A 273 9.70 2.21 -7.84
N GLN A 274 8.54 2.73 -7.36
CA GLN A 274 7.98 2.38 -6.06
C GLN A 274 6.52 1.91 -6.13
N TRP A 275 5.97 1.68 -7.32
CA TRP A 275 4.67 1.04 -7.51
C TRP A 275 4.86 -0.45 -7.85
N PHE A 276 4.58 -1.32 -6.88
CA PHE A 276 5.02 -2.73 -6.91
C PHE A 276 4.01 -3.66 -7.55
N GLN A 277 4.07 -3.83 -8.87
CA GLN A 277 3.26 -4.77 -9.64
C GLN A 277 4.18 -5.78 -10.34
N PHE A 278 4.34 -6.98 -9.77
CA PHE A 278 5.22 -8.04 -10.28
C PHE A 278 4.54 -8.97 -11.29
N PHE A 279 3.45 -8.54 -11.89
CA PHE A 279 2.68 -9.18 -12.95
C PHE A 279 2.33 -8.14 -14.01
N ASP A 280 1.85 -8.55 -15.17
CA ASP A 280 1.45 -7.62 -16.25
C ASP A 280 0.12 -6.97 -15.86
N TYR A 281 0.22 -5.80 -15.22
CA TYR A 281 -0.91 -5.13 -14.55
C TYR A 281 -2.02 -4.74 -15.53
N PHE A 282 -1.63 -4.21 -16.68
CA PHE A 282 -2.60 -3.71 -17.66
C PHE A 282 -3.28 -4.83 -18.46
N GLU A 283 -2.70 -6.03 -18.50
CA GLU A 283 -3.34 -7.23 -19.05
C GLU A 283 -4.25 -7.90 -18.02
N GLU A 284 -3.85 -7.91 -16.75
CA GLU A 284 -4.61 -8.54 -15.67
C GLU A 284 -5.93 -7.85 -15.38
N TYR A 285 -5.97 -6.51 -15.47
CA TYR A 285 -7.12 -5.70 -15.04
C TYR A 285 -7.79 -4.89 -16.18
N LYS A 286 -7.61 -5.32 -17.43
CA LYS A 286 -8.29 -4.70 -18.58
C LYS A 286 -9.79 -4.99 -18.65
#